data_865422daa49a0c65ac62a41eca6f9bbe
#
_entry.id   865422daa49a0c65ac62a41eca6f9bbe
#
_cell.length_a   1.000
_cell.length_b   1.000
_cell.length_c   1.000
_cell.angle_alpha   90.00
_cell.angle_beta   90.00
_cell.angle_gamma   90.00
#
_symmetry.space_group_name_H-M   'P 1'
#
loop_
_entity.id
_entity.type
_entity.pdbx_description
1 polymer ?
#
loop_
_entity_poly.entity_id
_entity_poly.type
_entity_poly.pdbx_seq_one_letter_code
_entity_poly.pdbx_strand_id
1 'polypeptide(L)'
;MSNIIAKQIYFLRLLSTVPRSEIKLMLKPQSRWIPLSSILDRLPDRPIHSRLILRNEFVMEIDSDDWAEVRDGTRRIVSILNEWGAESTYYLSFSGNHSIHVHAFLDISSIMVRPDVASLLEGHDDVIQSFKSYLTLQIAKASSTVVDMQLTGNHMIRMEGGFNEKSKKYCTMIHEIPDEKPAFYDVVIPDKLPLKTWNLCRFESEINTFLKVHYSAHAKNVYHNSGRKIDPEPLKEILKPVYIPGYRHWIVLSLAGWLKRHSVPEPDTLAVVKALDPDDSTPSKTKATIHNVYRAREDDRVPGLPKLISVLGQEARDRKIPANMAEGISDALVALGRGTHVSQITDLLKGGE
;
A
#
# COMPACT_ATOMS: atom_id res chain seq x y z
N MET A 1 -10.30 -2.23 -31.41
CA MET A 1 -9.86 -1.18 -30.48
C MET A 1 -11.00 -0.28 -30.00
N SER A 2 -11.85 0.26 -30.85
CA SER A 2 -12.98 1.11 -30.45
C SER A 2 -13.93 0.46 -29.43
N ASN A 3 -14.19 -0.83 -29.51
CA ASN A 3 -15.03 -1.55 -28.56
C ASN A 3 -14.42 -1.66 -27.16
N ILE A 4 -13.10 -1.86 -27.04
CA ILE A 4 -12.41 -1.92 -25.73
C ILE A 4 -12.50 -0.57 -25.02
N ILE A 5 -12.21 0.53 -25.74
CA ILE A 5 -12.27 1.88 -25.19
C ILE A 5 -13.69 2.20 -24.69
N ALA A 6 -14.71 1.91 -25.48
CA ALA A 6 -16.10 2.14 -25.07
C ALA A 6 -16.46 1.36 -23.79
N LYS A 7 -16.06 0.09 -23.70
CA LYS A 7 -16.27 -0.74 -22.50
C LYS A 7 -15.48 -0.19 -21.30
N GLN A 8 -14.23 0.26 -21.50
CA GLN A 8 -13.44 0.88 -20.43
C GLN A 8 -14.11 2.17 -19.90
N ILE A 9 -14.59 3.02 -20.79
CA ILE A 9 -15.32 4.26 -20.40
C ILE A 9 -16.60 3.91 -19.64
N TYR A 10 -17.34 2.90 -20.10
CA TYR A 10 -18.54 2.45 -19.40
C TYR A 10 -18.18 1.95 -17.98
N PHE A 11 -17.16 1.11 -17.86
CA PHE A 11 -16.72 0.59 -16.56
C PHE A 11 -16.21 1.71 -15.64
N LEU A 12 -15.49 2.69 -16.15
CA LEU A 12 -15.07 3.88 -15.38
C LEU A 12 -16.26 4.71 -14.89
N ARG A 13 -17.33 4.80 -15.67
CA ARG A 13 -18.57 5.44 -15.21
C ARG A 13 -19.20 4.66 -14.05
N LEU A 14 -19.21 3.33 -14.11
CA LEU A 14 -19.65 2.52 -12.98
C LEU A 14 -18.78 2.76 -11.74
N LEU A 15 -17.43 2.78 -11.90
CA LEU A 15 -16.52 3.09 -10.81
C LEU A 15 -16.72 4.50 -10.24
N SER A 16 -17.13 5.48 -11.05
CA SER A 16 -17.38 6.85 -10.61
C SER A 16 -18.64 7.00 -9.74
N THR A 17 -19.52 6.01 -9.74
CA THR A 17 -20.70 5.98 -8.82
C THR A 17 -20.28 5.69 -7.38
N VAL A 18 -19.04 5.20 -7.19
CA VAL A 18 -18.48 4.94 -5.87
C VAL A 18 -18.21 6.27 -5.16
N PRO A 19 -18.81 6.51 -3.98
CA PRO A 19 -18.72 7.79 -3.31
C PRO A 19 -17.29 8.26 -3.04
N ARG A 20 -17.03 9.56 -3.29
CA ARG A 20 -15.77 10.26 -2.97
C ARG A 20 -14.51 9.76 -3.68
N SER A 21 -14.64 9.13 -4.84
CA SER A 21 -13.49 8.64 -5.59
C SER A 21 -13.16 9.56 -6.76
N GLU A 22 -12.02 10.25 -6.68
CA GLU A 22 -11.42 10.90 -7.85
C GLU A 22 -10.68 9.82 -8.66
N ILE A 23 -11.19 9.51 -9.86
CA ILE A 23 -10.57 8.52 -10.74
C ILE A 23 -9.47 9.20 -11.55
N LYS A 24 -8.23 8.79 -11.32
CA LYS A 24 -7.06 9.20 -12.11
C LYS A 24 -6.61 8.04 -12.98
N LEU A 25 -6.30 8.37 -14.22
CA LEU A 25 -6.01 7.43 -15.30
C LEU A 25 -4.63 7.68 -15.88
N MET A 26 -4.04 6.67 -16.48
CA MET A 26 -2.80 6.80 -17.25
C MET A 26 -2.99 6.24 -18.66
N LEU A 27 -2.64 7.04 -19.63
CA LEU A 27 -2.50 6.66 -21.03
C LEU A 27 -1.01 6.53 -21.36
N LYS A 28 -0.60 5.43 -21.99
CA LYS A 28 0.76 5.32 -22.51
C LYS A 28 0.85 5.84 -23.95
N PRO A 29 1.98 6.41 -24.39
CA PRO A 29 3.25 6.50 -23.67
C PRO A 29 3.34 7.65 -22.66
N GLN A 30 2.29 8.42 -22.46
CA GLN A 30 2.27 9.55 -21.52
C GLN A 30 2.24 9.02 -20.08
N SER A 31 3.29 9.30 -19.32
CA SER A 31 3.40 8.87 -17.91
C SER A 31 2.78 9.87 -16.93
N ARG A 32 1.77 10.64 -17.34
CA ARG A 32 1.08 11.60 -16.47
C ARG A 32 -0.31 11.13 -16.10
N TRP A 33 -0.73 11.50 -14.91
CA TRP A 33 -2.10 11.31 -14.45
C TRP A 33 -3.07 12.24 -15.18
N ILE A 34 -4.18 11.69 -15.62
CA ILE A 34 -5.27 12.41 -16.26
C ILE A 34 -6.54 12.10 -15.47
N PRO A 35 -7.29 13.12 -15.03
CA PRO A 35 -8.58 12.89 -14.38
C PRO A 35 -9.59 12.31 -15.38
N LEU A 36 -10.53 11.50 -14.88
CA LEU A 36 -11.57 10.89 -15.72
C LEU A 36 -12.36 11.94 -16.50
N SER A 37 -12.67 13.09 -15.90
CA SER A 37 -13.37 14.20 -16.57
C SER A 37 -12.72 14.60 -17.90
N SER A 38 -11.41 14.70 -17.93
CA SER A 38 -10.67 15.07 -19.17
C SER A 38 -10.78 14.04 -20.29
N ILE A 39 -11.10 12.78 -19.97
CA ILE A 39 -11.27 11.72 -20.98
C ILE A 39 -12.72 11.64 -21.45
N LEU A 40 -13.67 12.00 -20.61
CA LEU A 40 -15.09 12.01 -20.98
C LEU A 40 -15.41 13.08 -22.03
N ASP A 41 -14.66 14.19 -22.01
CA ASP A 41 -14.79 15.27 -23.00
C ASP A 41 -14.20 14.90 -24.37
N ARG A 42 -13.16 14.07 -24.36
CA ARG A 42 -12.49 13.59 -25.58
C ARG A 42 -12.03 12.17 -25.42
N LEU A 43 -12.71 11.24 -26.06
CA LEU A 43 -12.34 9.82 -26.03
C LEU A 43 -10.89 9.61 -26.47
N PRO A 44 -10.13 8.76 -25.77
CA PRO A 44 -8.76 8.43 -26.16
C PRO A 44 -8.74 7.62 -27.48
N ASP A 45 -7.67 7.76 -28.23
CA ASP A 45 -7.41 7.00 -29.46
C ASP A 45 -6.90 5.57 -29.21
N ARG A 46 -6.58 5.27 -27.97
CA ARG A 46 -6.04 3.98 -27.51
C ARG A 46 -6.64 3.55 -26.16
N PRO A 47 -6.59 2.25 -25.83
CA PRO A 47 -7.04 1.76 -24.54
C PRO A 47 -6.31 2.42 -23.36
N ILE A 48 -7.06 2.65 -22.27
CA ILE A 48 -6.53 3.17 -21.01
C ILE A 48 -5.63 2.11 -20.40
N HIS A 49 -4.41 2.49 -20.06
CA HIS A 49 -3.41 1.53 -19.55
C HIS A 49 -3.62 1.18 -18.10
N SER A 50 -3.78 2.18 -17.24
CA SER A 50 -3.87 1.98 -15.79
C SER A 50 -4.76 3.03 -15.15
N ARG A 51 -5.26 2.72 -13.97
CA ARG A 51 -6.03 3.62 -13.12
C ARG A 51 -5.50 3.59 -11.68
N LEU A 52 -5.80 4.59 -10.89
CA LEU A 52 -5.60 4.52 -9.45
C LEU A 52 -6.58 3.55 -8.82
N ILE A 53 -6.12 2.86 -7.77
CA ILE A 53 -6.99 2.11 -6.86
C ILE A 53 -7.89 3.11 -6.14
N LEU A 54 -9.19 2.84 -6.10
CA LEU A 54 -10.16 3.73 -5.48
C LEU A 54 -10.02 3.71 -3.95
N ARG A 55 -10.53 4.76 -3.31
CA ARG A 55 -10.48 4.91 -1.85
C ARG A 55 -11.10 3.71 -1.11
N ASN A 56 -12.25 3.24 -1.56
CA ASN A 56 -12.95 2.08 -0.99
C ASN A 56 -12.67 0.77 -1.71
N GLU A 57 -11.82 0.76 -2.72
CA GLU A 57 -11.37 -0.45 -3.39
C GLU A 57 -10.16 -1.03 -2.64
N PHE A 58 -10.24 -2.30 -2.35
CA PHE A 58 -9.19 -3.09 -1.73
C PHE A 58 -8.69 -4.09 -2.76
N VAL A 59 -7.43 -4.00 -3.13
CA VAL A 59 -6.82 -4.84 -4.14
C VAL A 59 -5.74 -5.70 -3.53
N MET A 60 -5.74 -6.98 -3.87
CA MET A 60 -4.70 -7.94 -3.50
C MET A 60 -4.19 -8.66 -4.73
N GLU A 61 -2.88 -8.88 -4.77
CA GLU A 61 -2.25 -9.76 -5.76
C GLU A 61 -1.08 -10.54 -5.15
N ILE A 62 -0.74 -11.62 -5.82
CA ILE A 62 0.49 -12.37 -5.59
C ILE A 62 1.38 -12.12 -6.79
N ASP A 63 2.51 -11.47 -6.56
CA ASP A 63 3.51 -11.17 -7.59
C ASP A 63 4.55 -12.30 -7.62
N SER A 64 4.30 -13.31 -8.45
CA SER A 64 5.19 -14.46 -8.64
C SER A 64 5.21 -14.88 -10.10
N ASP A 65 6.36 -15.33 -10.57
CA ASP A 65 6.50 -15.96 -11.91
C ASP A 65 5.99 -17.41 -11.93
N ASP A 66 5.84 -18.05 -10.76
CA ASP A 66 5.26 -19.38 -10.61
C ASP A 66 3.73 -19.29 -10.60
N TRP A 67 3.12 -19.79 -11.67
CA TRP A 67 1.66 -19.82 -11.80
C TRP A 67 0.97 -20.64 -10.72
N ALA A 68 1.54 -21.75 -10.28
CA ALA A 68 0.97 -22.56 -9.22
C ALA A 68 0.87 -21.77 -7.91
N GLU A 69 1.91 -21.00 -7.58
CA GLU A 69 1.90 -20.12 -6.41
C GLU A 69 0.81 -19.04 -6.53
N VAL A 70 0.73 -18.36 -7.68
CA VAL A 70 -0.31 -17.35 -7.95
C VAL A 70 -1.71 -17.94 -7.84
N ARG A 71 -1.95 -19.07 -8.53
CA ARG A 71 -3.25 -19.76 -8.53
C ARG A 71 -3.68 -20.17 -7.13
N ASP A 72 -2.85 -20.94 -6.46
CA ASP A 72 -3.20 -21.57 -5.18
C ASP A 72 -3.24 -20.52 -4.06
N GLY A 73 -2.35 -19.54 -4.09
CA GLY A 73 -2.39 -18.42 -3.18
C GLY A 73 -3.61 -17.54 -3.37
N THR A 74 -4.01 -17.24 -4.61
CA THR A 74 -5.24 -16.48 -4.88
C THR A 74 -6.48 -17.25 -4.42
N ARG A 75 -6.52 -18.59 -4.61
CA ARG A 75 -7.61 -19.43 -4.09
C ARG A 75 -7.72 -19.35 -2.57
N ARG A 76 -6.59 -19.40 -1.85
CA ARG A 76 -6.58 -19.23 -0.40
C ARG A 76 -7.05 -17.85 0.03
N ILE A 77 -6.60 -16.78 -0.64
CA ILE A 77 -7.08 -15.42 -0.38
C ILE A 77 -8.58 -15.33 -0.55
N VAL A 78 -9.12 -15.82 -1.66
CA VAL A 78 -10.56 -15.82 -1.95
C VAL A 78 -11.33 -16.64 -0.91
N SER A 79 -10.82 -17.79 -0.48
CA SER A 79 -11.42 -18.57 0.60
C SER A 79 -11.53 -17.78 1.91
N ILE A 80 -10.46 -17.11 2.32
CA ILE A 80 -10.45 -16.25 3.52
C ILE A 80 -11.41 -15.07 3.36
N LEU A 81 -11.43 -14.41 2.19
CA LEU A 81 -12.37 -13.32 1.94
C LEU A 81 -13.83 -13.78 2.10
N ASN A 82 -14.18 -14.94 1.53
CA ASN A 82 -15.52 -15.50 1.65
C ASN A 82 -15.86 -15.89 3.10
N GLU A 83 -14.93 -16.53 3.80
CA GLU A 83 -15.07 -16.83 5.24
C GLU A 83 -15.29 -15.56 6.07
N TRP A 84 -14.67 -14.46 5.68
CA TRP A 84 -14.80 -13.18 6.35
C TRP A 84 -15.98 -12.34 5.88
N GLY A 85 -16.85 -12.89 5.04
CA GLY A 85 -18.10 -12.26 4.62
C GLY A 85 -17.96 -11.31 3.44
N ALA A 86 -16.88 -11.41 2.67
CA ALA A 86 -16.68 -10.63 1.45
C ALA A 86 -17.30 -11.31 0.21
N GLU A 87 -18.05 -12.39 0.36
CA GLU A 87 -18.71 -13.06 -0.75
C GLU A 87 -19.57 -12.09 -1.58
N SER A 88 -19.44 -12.17 -2.91
CA SER A 88 -20.13 -11.28 -3.85
C SER A 88 -19.77 -9.78 -3.73
N THR A 89 -18.68 -9.45 -3.04
CA THR A 89 -18.20 -8.06 -2.90
C THR A 89 -16.94 -7.78 -3.73
N TYR A 90 -16.44 -8.76 -4.45
CA TYR A 90 -15.22 -8.67 -5.25
C TYR A 90 -15.40 -9.24 -6.66
N TYR A 91 -14.48 -8.89 -7.54
CA TYR A 91 -14.26 -9.56 -8.83
C TYR A 91 -12.77 -9.88 -8.99
N LEU A 92 -12.45 -10.73 -9.93
CA LEU A 92 -11.08 -11.13 -10.25
C LEU A 92 -10.70 -10.60 -11.61
N SER A 93 -9.45 -10.13 -11.74
CA SER A 93 -8.87 -9.82 -13.05
C SER A 93 -7.47 -10.43 -13.19
N PHE A 94 -7.18 -10.96 -14.37
CA PHE A 94 -5.83 -11.38 -14.72
C PHE A 94 -5.06 -10.19 -15.29
N SER A 95 -3.89 -9.90 -14.75
CA SER A 95 -3.08 -8.73 -15.11
C SER A 95 -2.58 -8.72 -16.56
N GLY A 96 -2.78 -9.82 -17.28
CA GLY A 96 -2.23 -10.04 -18.62
C GLY A 96 -0.78 -10.54 -18.61
N ASN A 97 -0.17 -10.78 -17.48
CA ASN A 97 1.20 -11.31 -17.38
C ASN A 97 1.29 -12.54 -16.46
N HIS A 98 1.39 -12.35 -15.15
CA HIS A 98 1.62 -13.45 -14.21
C HIS A 98 0.76 -13.37 -12.94
N SER A 99 0.07 -12.27 -12.67
CA SER A 99 -0.70 -12.10 -11.45
C SER A 99 -2.21 -12.07 -11.68
N ILE A 100 -2.96 -12.43 -10.64
CA ILE A 100 -4.40 -12.24 -10.54
C ILE A 100 -4.64 -11.18 -9.48
N HIS A 101 -5.41 -10.14 -9.84
CA HIS A 101 -5.87 -9.13 -8.91
C HIS A 101 -7.24 -9.52 -8.34
N VAL A 102 -7.39 -9.45 -7.04
CA VAL A 102 -8.67 -9.57 -6.33
C VAL A 102 -9.11 -8.16 -5.97
N HIS A 103 -10.20 -7.69 -6.55
CA HIS A 103 -10.74 -6.34 -6.35
C HIS A 103 -11.98 -6.41 -5.47
N ALA A 104 -11.85 -6.15 -4.17
CA ALA A 104 -12.97 -6.07 -3.25
C ALA A 104 -13.37 -4.63 -2.97
N PHE A 105 -14.67 -4.36 -2.79
CA PHE A 105 -15.17 -3.04 -2.48
C PHE A 105 -15.62 -2.97 -1.02
N LEU A 106 -14.95 -2.12 -0.24
CA LEU A 106 -15.21 -1.96 1.19
C LEU A 106 -16.42 -1.04 1.42
N ASP A 107 -17.30 -1.42 2.33
CA ASP A 107 -18.30 -0.51 2.87
C ASP A 107 -17.67 0.37 3.96
N ILE A 108 -17.03 1.45 3.52
CA ILE A 108 -16.42 2.42 4.43
C ILE A 108 -17.50 3.11 5.29
N SER A 109 -18.74 3.21 4.81
CA SER A 109 -19.82 3.83 5.56
C SER A 109 -20.21 3.02 6.80
N SER A 110 -20.04 1.71 6.78
CA SER A 110 -20.28 0.86 7.95
C SER A 110 -19.32 1.15 9.12
N ILE A 111 -18.12 1.69 8.82
CA ILE A 111 -17.16 2.18 9.81
C ILE A 111 -17.54 3.59 10.27
N MET A 112 -18.16 4.39 9.39
CA MET A 112 -18.51 5.79 9.61
C MET A 112 -19.83 6.01 10.37
N VAL A 113 -20.55 4.95 10.76
CA VAL A 113 -21.79 5.06 11.53
C VAL A 113 -21.54 5.65 12.93
N ARG A 114 -20.32 5.57 13.42
CA ARG A 114 -19.92 6.22 14.67
C ARG A 114 -19.40 7.64 14.39
N PRO A 115 -20.00 8.68 14.98
CA PRO A 115 -19.58 10.07 14.74
C PRO A 115 -18.11 10.35 15.06
N ASP A 116 -17.58 9.67 16.08
CA ASP A 116 -16.17 9.74 16.47
C ASP A 116 -15.22 9.16 15.40
N VAL A 117 -15.66 8.10 14.72
CA VAL A 117 -14.90 7.47 13.62
C VAL A 117 -15.10 8.25 12.32
N ALA A 118 -16.30 8.73 12.04
CA ALA A 118 -16.60 9.53 10.85
C ALA A 118 -15.72 10.78 10.77
N SER A 119 -15.61 11.51 11.89
CA SER A 119 -14.78 12.71 11.97
C SER A 119 -13.30 12.42 11.80
N LEU A 120 -12.84 11.22 12.18
CA LEU A 120 -11.46 10.75 12.00
C LEU A 120 -11.13 10.36 10.57
N LEU A 121 -12.12 9.82 9.84
CA LEU A 121 -11.96 9.39 8.45
C LEU A 121 -12.19 10.54 7.46
N GLU A 122 -12.94 11.59 7.87
CA GLU A 122 -13.13 12.77 7.05
C GLU A 122 -11.80 13.55 6.93
N GLY A 123 -11.21 13.50 5.76
CA GLY A 123 -9.95 14.19 5.45
C GLY A 123 -8.66 13.38 5.63
N HIS A 124 -8.74 12.16 6.16
CA HIS A 124 -7.56 11.31 6.39
C HIS A 124 -7.53 10.06 5.49
N ASP A 125 -7.22 10.25 4.21
CA ASP A 125 -7.06 9.13 3.27
C ASP A 125 -5.98 8.13 3.68
N ASP A 126 -4.97 8.59 4.42
CA ASP A 126 -3.88 7.80 4.98
C ASP A 126 -4.37 6.79 6.04
N VAL A 127 -5.42 7.10 6.79
CA VAL A 127 -6.02 6.16 7.75
C VAL A 127 -6.65 4.96 7.01
N ILE A 128 -7.39 5.22 5.94
CA ILE A 128 -7.99 4.16 5.13
C ILE A 128 -6.91 3.32 4.45
N GLN A 129 -5.86 3.97 3.95
CA GLN A 129 -4.70 3.29 3.37
C GLN A 129 -4.01 2.39 4.39
N SER A 130 -3.77 2.90 5.59
CA SER A 130 -3.15 2.13 6.68
C SER A 130 -4.04 0.97 7.12
N PHE A 131 -5.36 1.16 7.16
CA PHE A 131 -6.31 0.09 7.44
C PHE A 131 -6.29 -0.99 6.35
N LYS A 132 -6.23 -0.61 5.06
CA LYS A 132 -6.07 -1.58 3.97
C LYS A 132 -4.77 -2.37 4.13
N SER A 133 -3.67 -1.73 4.50
CA SER A 133 -2.39 -2.41 4.76
C SER A 133 -2.52 -3.41 5.91
N TYR A 134 -3.17 -3.01 7.00
CA TYR A 134 -3.48 -3.93 8.11
C TYR A 134 -4.31 -5.12 7.64
N LEU A 135 -5.40 -4.87 6.91
CA LEU A 135 -6.28 -5.92 6.39
C LEU A 135 -5.54 -6.89 5.47
N THR A 136 -4.68 -6.37 4.58
CA THR A 136 -3.82 -7.18 3.72
C THR A 136 -2.90 -8.09 4.53
N LEU A 137 -2.28 -7.58 5.59
CA LEU A 137 -1.43 -8.39 6.48
C LEU A 137 -2.22 -9.50 7.19
N GLN A 138 -3.44 -9.21 7.66
CA GLN A 138 -4.29 -10.22 8.31
C GLN A 138 -4.69 -11.32 7.33
N ILE A 139 -5.07 -10.96 6.10
CA ILE A 139 -5.43 -11.93 5.05
C ILE A 139 -4.18 -12.74 4.63
N ALA A 140 -3.04 -12.10 4.44
CA ALA A 140 -1.78 -12.79 4.11
C ALA A 140 -1.40 -13.81 5.19
N LYS A 141 -1.54 -13.46 6.47
CA LYS A 141 -1.30 -14.35 7.61
C LYS A 141 -2.31 -15.50 7.63
N ALA A 142 -3.60 -15.23 7.51
CA ALA A 142 -4.65 -16.25 7.55
C ALA A 142 -4.56 -17.22 6.36
N SER A 143 -4.22 -16.71 5.16
CA SER A 143 -4.06 -17.52 3.95
C SER A 143 -2.68 -18.19 3.84
N SER A 144 -1.74 -17.88 4.74
CA SER A 144 -0.34 -18.31 4.65
C SER A 144 0.28 -18.01 3.26
N THR A 145 -0.03 -16.83 2.72
CA THR A 145 0.34 -16.43 1.36
C THR A 145 1.09 -15.10 1.37
N VAL A 146 2.11 -14.99 0.55
CA VAL A 146 2.83 -13.72 0.32
C VAL A 146 2.05 -12.88 -0.67
N VAL A 147 1.63 -11.69 -0.27
CA VAL A 147 0.88 -10.74 -1.11
C VAL A 147 1.68 -9.46 -1.33
N ASP A 148 1.45 -8.79 -2.47
CA ASP A 148 2.05 -7.49 -2.70
C ASP A 148 1.40 -6.43 -1.78
N MET A 149 2.20 -5.91 -0.86
CA MET A 149 1.78 -4.87 0.08
C MET A 149 1.71 -3.46 -0.54
N GLN A 150 2.19 -3.28 -1.77
CA GLN A 150 2.22 -1.96 -2.41
C GLN A 150 0.83 -1.52 -2.86
N LEU A 151 -0.08 -2.45 -3.14
CA LEU A 151 -1.42 -2.17 -3.65
C LEU A 151 -2.38 -1.57 -2.60
N THR A 152 -1.93 -1.35 -1.38
CA THR A 152 -2.77 -0.84 -0.29
C THR A 152 -2.97 0.68 -0.31
N GLY A 153 -2.24 1.41 -1.15
CA GLY A 153 -2.23 2.88 -1.16
C GLY A 153 -2.70 3.53 -2.45
N ASN A 154 -2.24 4.75 -2.67
CA ASN A 154 -2.38 5.47 -3.94
C ASN A 154 -1.50 4.82 -5.02
N HIS A 155 -1.78 3.58 -5.33
CA HIS A 155 -1.04 2.80 -6.30
C HIS A 155 -1.82 2.68 -7.60
N MET A 156 -1.06 2.51 -8.68
CA MET A 156 -1.64 2.24 -9.99
C MET A 156 -1.91 0.76 -10.13
N ILE A 157 -3.09 0.46 -10.66
CA ILE A 157 -3.39 -0.88 -11.13
C ILE A 157 -3.65 -0.87 -12.62
N ARG A 158 -3.31 -1.95 -13.29
CA ARG A 158 -3.63 -2.08 -14.71
C ARG A 158 -5.14 -2.06 -14.90
N MET A 159 -5.59 -1.22 -15.82
CA MET A 159 -7.00 -1.13 -16.16
C MET A 159 -7.44 -2.39 -16.90
N GLU A 160 -8.62 -2.87 -16.64
CA GLU A 160 -9.26 -3.93 -17.43
C GLU A 160 -9.35 -3.50 -18.89
N GLY A 161 -8.89 -4.34 -19.79
CA GLY A 161 -8.65 -3.96 -21.20
C GLY A 161 -7.38 -3.16 -21.43
N GLY A 162 -6.57 -2.90 -20.40
CA GLY A 162 -5.25 -2.27 -20.53
C GLY A 162 -4.21 -3.26 -21.07
N PHE A 163 -3.41 -2.80 -22.03
CA PHE A 163 -2.40 -3.62 -22.69
C PHE A 163 -1.13 -3.76 -21.85
N ASN A 164 -0.61 -4.98 -21.73
CA ASN A 164 0.66 -5.26 -21.09
C ASN A 164 1.76 -5.39 -22.15
N GLU A 165 2.70 -4.47 -22.16
CA GLU A 165 3.74 -4.40 -23.18
C GLU A 165 4.75 -5.54 -23.08
N LYS A 166 4.95 -6.13 -21.89
CA LYS A 166 5.87 -7.26 -21.68
C LYS A 166 5.29 -8.54 -22.26
N SER A 167 4.09 -8.89 -21.84
CA SER A 167 3.44 -10.16 -22.23
C SER A 167 2.70 -10.09 -23.55
N LYS A 168 2.45 -8.86 -24.09
CA LYS A 168 1.61 -8.62 -25.29
C LYS A 168 0.15 -9.05 -25.11
N LYS A 169 -0.34 -9.07 -23.88
CA LYS A 169 -1.72 -9.46 -23.52
C LYS A 169 -2.45 -8.28 -22.86
N TYR A 170 -3.76 -8.40 -22.77
CA TYR A 170 -4.60 -7.42 -22.09
C TYR A 170 -4.93 -7.89 -20.67
N CYS A 171 -5.08 -6.93 -19.74
CA CYS A 171 -5.74 -7.20 -18.47
C CYS A 171 -7.22 -7.56 -18.74
N THR A 172 -7.72 -8.62 -18.12
CA THR A 172 -9.07 -9.10 -18.37
C THR A 172 -9.73 -9.61 -17.09
N MET A 173 -11.02 -9.33 -16.92
CA MET A 173 -11.81 -9.96 -15.86
C MET A 173 -11.89 -11.47 -16.10
N ILE A 174 -11.80 -12.24 -15.02
CA ILE A 174 -11.98 -13.69 -15.00
C ILE A 174 -13.08 -14.05 -14.00
N HIS A 175 -13.85 -15.08 -14.33
CA HIS A 175 -14.91 -15.58 -13.46
C HIS A 175 -14.42 -16.63 -12.48
N GLU A 176 -13.42 -17.40 -12.90
CA GLU A 176 -12.82 -18.48 -12.13
C GLU A 176 -11.30 -18.39 -12.22
N ILE A 177 -10.62 -18.88 -11.18
CA ILE A 177 -9.16 -18.97 -11.16
C ILE A 177 -8.76 -20.18 -11.98
N PRO A 178 -8.13 -20.00 -13.16
CA PRO A 178 -7.84 -21.11 -14.04
C PRO A 178 -6.70 -21.99 -13.51
N ASP A 179 -6.76 -23.31 -13.79
CA ASP A 179 -5.74 -24.26 -13.36
C ASP A 179 -4.40 -24.01 -14.04
N GLU A 180 -4.44 -23.67 -15.33
CA GLU A 180 -3.26 -23.37 -16.12
C GLU A 180 -3.13 -21.87 -16.38
N LYS A 181 -1.89 -21.38 -16.48
CA LYS A 181 -1.63 -19.99 -16.85
C LYS A 181 -2.19 -19.75 -18.25
N PRO A 182 -3.09 -18.81 -18.37
CA PRO A 182 -3.81 -18.65 -19.62
C PRO A 182 -2.92 -18.16 -20.76
N ALA A 183 -3.00 -18.86 -21.89
CA ALA A 183 -2.26 -18.51 -23.12
C ALA A 183 -2.95 -17.37 -23.88
N PHE A 184 -4.29 -17.44 -23.99
CA PHE A 184 -5.13 -16.46 -24.69
C PHE A 184 -6.38 -16.18 -23.88
N TYR A 185 -6.91 -14.94 -24.02
CA TYR A 185 -8.17 -14.54 -23.43
C TYR A 185 -8.94 -13.62 -24.36
N ASP A 186 -10.22 -13.77 -24.34
CA ASP A 186 -11.09 -12.68 -24.72
C ASP A 186 -10.98 -11.57 -23.67
N VAL A 187 -10.89 -10.32 -24.13
CA VAL A 187 -10.83 -9.17 -23.24
C VAL A 187 -12.22 -8.94 -22.65
N VAL A 188 -12.41 -9.36 -21.42
CA VAL A 188 -13.62 -9.11 -20.66
C VAL A 188 -13.38 -7.91 -19.74
N ILE A 189 -14.21 -6.89 -19.88
CA ILE A 189 -14.22 -5.71 -19.02
C ILE A 189 -15.56 -5.75 -18.26
N PRO A 190 -15.55 -5.57 -16.93
CA PRO A 190 -16.78 -5.63 -16.14
C PRO A 190 -17.84 -4.66 -16.69
N ASP A 191 -19.05 -5.15 -16.91
CA ASP A 191 -20.23 -4.36 -17.28
C ASP A 191 -21.09 -3.99 -16.06
N LYS A 192 -20.73 -4.49 -14.89
CA LYS A 192 -21.33 -4.17 -13.60
C LYS A 192 -20.31 -4.31 -12.48
N LEU A 193 -20.47 -3.55 -11.42
CA LEU A 193 -19.74 -3.73 -10.17
C LEU A 193 -20.35 -4.85 -9.34
N PRO A 194 -19.62 -5.43 -8.37
CA PRO A 194 -20.21 -6.28 -7.37
C PRO A 194 -21.44 -5.61 -6.73
N LEU A 195 -22.53 -6.37 -6.58
CA LEU A 195 -23.81 -5.85 -6.08
C LEU A 195 -23.73 -5.40 -4.62
N LYS A 196 -22.74 -5.89 -3.89
CA LYS A 196 -22.55 -5.62 -2.48
C LYS A 196 -21.16 -5.03 -2.25
N THR A 197 -21.05 -4.23 -1.23
CA THR A 197 -19.78 -3.83 -0.63
C THR A 197 -19.51 -4.69 0.60
N TRP A 198 -18.25 -4.93 0.89
CA TRP A 198 -17.83 -5.73 2.02
C TRP A 198 -18.09 -4.96 3.32
N ASN A 199 -19.04 -5.47 4.11
CA ASN A 199 -19.37 -4.90 5.40
C ASN A 199 -18.27 -5.23 6.42
N LEU A 200 -17.68 -4.20 6.99
CA LEU A 200 -16.55 -4.31 7.90
C LEU A 200 -16.96 -4.38 9.38
N CYS A 201 -18.26 -4.47 9.72
CA CYS A 201 -18.74 -4.55 11.10
C CYS A 201 -18.13 -5.75 11.86
N ARG A 202 -17.79 -6.84 11.17
CA ARG A 202 -17.08 -7.98 11.77
C ARG A 202 -15.74 -7.58 12.40
N PHE A 203 -15.09 -6.55 11.87
CA PHE A 203 -13.79 -6.06 12.33
C PHE A 203 -13.92 -4.81 13.20
N GLU A 204 -15.10 -4.56 13.78
CA GLU A 204 -15.34 -3.34 14.55
C GLU A 204 -14.36 -3.19 15.71
N SER A 205 -14.04 -4.28 16.41
CA SER A 205 -13.10 -4.28 17.53
C SER A 205 -11.68 -3.95 17.06
N GLU A 206 -11.23 -4.61 15.99
CA GLU A 206 -9.92 -4.43 15.39
C GLU A 206 -9.78 -3.04 14.77
N ILE A 207 -10.82 -2.58 14.07
CA ILE A 207 -10.87 -1.22 13.50
C ILE A 207 -10.79 -0.19 14.61
N ASN A 208 -11.55 -0.36 15.68
CA ASN A 208 -11.52 0.56 16.83
C ASN A 208 -10.14 0.58 17.49
N THR A 209 -9.52 -0.58 17.66
CA THR A 209 -8.17 -0.68 18.21
C THR A 209 -7.15 -0.01 17.28
N PHE A 210 -7.22 -0.31 15.98
CA PHE A 210 -6.38 0.29 14.97
C PHE A 210 -6.55 1.82 14.91
N LEU A 211 -7.79 2.31 14.86
CA LEU A 211 -8.08 3.73 14.84
C LEU A 211 -7.61 4.43 16.12
N LYS A 212 -7.81 3.82 17.30
CA LYS A 212 -7.31 4.38 18.57
C LYS A 212 -5.79 4.50 18.57
N VAL A 213 -5.08 3.49 18.10
CA VAL A 213 -3.62 3.50 18.02
C VAL A 213 -3.15 4.53 16.99
N HIS A 214 -3.75 4.53 15.81
CA HIS A 214 -3.39 5.42 14.72
C HIS A 214 -3.75 6.87 15.05
N TYR A 215 -4.93 7.10 15.63
CA TYR A 215 -5.37 8.42 16.06
C TYR A 215 -4.61 8.94 17.27
N SER A 216 -4.30 8.09 18.23
CA SER A 216 -3.43 8.48 19.34
C SER A 216 -2.04 8.86 18.85
N ALA A 217 -1.54 8.22 17.80
CA ALA A 217 -0.32 8.60 17.13
C ALA A 217 -0.47 9.92 16.34
N HIS A 218 -1.57 10.08 15.60
CA HIS A 218 -1.88 11.30 14.83
C HIS A 218 -2.27 12.48 15.72
N ALA A 219 -3.15 12.31 16.69
CA ALA A 219 -3.52 13.36 17.62
C ALA A 219 -2.33 13.82 18.47
N LYS A 220 -1.44 12.90 18.88
CA LYS A 220 -0.18 13.28 19.51
C LYS A 220 0.76 13.99 18.53
N ASN A 221 0.73 13.67 17.24
CA ASN A 221 1.52 14.36 16.21
C ASN A 221 0.94 15.73 15.85
N VAL A 222 -0.39 15.92 15.91
CA VAL A 222 -1.05 17.21 15.66
C VAL A 222 -0.97 18.11 16.92
N TYR A 223 -1.09 17.53 18.13
CA TYR A 223 -1.00 18.28 19.39
C TYR A 223 0.41 18.41 19.94
N HIS A 224 1.38 17.64 19.47
CA HIS A 224 2.78 17.74 19.84
C HIS A 224 3.70 17.94 18.62
N ASN A 225 3.45 18.98 17.84
CA ASN A 225 4.54 19.78 17.29
C ASN A 225 5.24 20.56 18.44
N SER A 226 5.20 20.01 19.63
CA SER A 226 5.97 20.44 20.78
C SER A 226 7.34 19.78 20.68
N GLY A 227 8.18 20.24 19.75
CA GLY A 227 9.64 20.28 19.87
C GLY A 227 10.40 19.09 20.49
N ARG A 228 9.81 17.92 20.68
CA ARG A 228 10.54 16.73 21.12
C ARG A 228 11.33 16.20 19.95
N LYS A 229 12.58 16.63 19.89
CA LYS A 229 13.58 16.00 19.03
C LYS A 229 13.66 14.52 19.39
N ILE A 230 13.43 13.66 18.40
CA ILE A 230 13.89 12.28 18.51
C ILE A 230 15.41 12.33 18.51
N ASP A 231 16.02 11.62 19.48
CA ASP A 231 17.46 11.38 19.43
C ASP A 231 17.71 10.40 18.25
N PRO A 232 18.45 10.81 17.21
CA PRO A 232 18.71 9.95 16.07
C PRO A 232 19.76 8.87 16.32
N GLU A 233 20.55 8.97 17.40
CA GLU A 233 21.65 8.03 17.67
C GLU A 233 21.20 6.56 17.81
N PRO A 234 20.12 6.24 18.54
CA PRO A 234 19.63 4.86 18.66
C PRO A 234 19.19 4.23 17.34
N LEU A 235 18.78 5.05 16.35
CA LEU A 235 18.32 4.55 15.07
C LEU A 235 19.39 3.83 14.27
N LYS A 236 20.65 4.19 14.48
CA LYS A 236 21.79 3.52 13.82
C LYS A 236 21.85 2.04 14.21
N GLU A 237 21.76 1.75 15.49
CA GLU A 237 21.82 0.38 16.01
C GLU A 237 20.55 -0.41 15.67
N ILE A 238 19.38 0.24 15.76
CA ILE A 238 18.09 -0.38 15.46
C ILE A 238 17.98 -0.78 13.98
N LEU A 239 18.42 0.09 13.06
CA LEU A 239 18.23 -0.11 11.62
C LEU A 239 19.39 -0.82 10.93
N LYS A 240 20.57 -0.87 11.54
CA LYS A 240 21.76 -1.50 10.95
C LYS A 240 21.54 -2.96 10.47
N PRO A 241 20.85 -3.83 11.24
CA PRO A 241 20.60 -5.20 10.84
C PRO A 241 19.71 -5.33 9.59
N VAL A 242 18.90 -4.33 9.30
CA VAL A 242 17.89 -4.34 8.23
C VAL A 242 18.25 -3.41 7.07
N TYR A 243 19.38 -2.72 7.14
CA TYR A 243 19.84 -1.82 6.08
C TYR A 243 20.58 -2.58 4.97
N ILE A 244 19.84 -3.44 4.26
CA ILE A 244 20.39 -4.37 3.27
C ILE A 244 20.16 -3.92 1.83
N PRO A 245 20.97 -4.38 0.86
CA PRO A 245 20.80 -4.07 -0.56
C PRO A 245 19.40 -4.43 -1.07
N GLY A 246 18.86 -3.59 -1.95
CA GLY A 246 17.51 -3.73 -2.50
C GLY A 246 16.45 -2.90 -1.75
N TYR A 247 16.62 -2.70 -0.44
CA TYR A 247 15.66 -1.96 0.39
C TYR A 247 16.17 -0.60 0.86
N ARG A 248 17.47 -0.33 0.78
CA ARG A 248 18.12 0.89 1.27
C ARG A 248 17.41 2.17 0.87
N HIS A 249 17.04 2.29 -0.41
CA HIS A 249 16.35 3.48 -0.91
C HIS A 249 15.05 3.76 -0.17
N TRP A 250 14.23 2.74 0.04
CA TRP A 250 12.95 2.87 0.72
C TRP A 250 13.11 3.14 2.20
N ILE A 251 14.11 2.54 2.85
CA ILE A 251 14.47 2.83 4.24
C ILE A 251 14.88 4.28 4.38
N VAL A 252 15.80 4.77 3.55
CA VAL A 252 16.26 6.17 3.56
C VAL A 252 15.10 7.15 3.35
N LEU A 253 14.27 6.91 2.34
CA LEU A 253 13.14 7.76 2.00
C LEU A 253 12.13 7.85 3.16
N SER A 254 11.80 6.71 3.75
CA SER A 254 10.82 6.61 4.83
C SER A 254 11.36 7.15 6.16
N LEU A 255 12.62 6.88 6.45
CA LEU A 255 13.34 7.39 7.62
C LEU A 255 13.45 8.92 7.57
N ALA A 256 13.87 9.47 6.44
CA ALA A 256 13.97 10.91 6.26
C ALA A 256 12.62 11.62 6.45
N GLY A 257 11.54 11.07 5.89
CA GLY A 257 10.21 11.62 6.06
C GLY A 257 9.69 11.52 7.49
N TRP A 258 10.05 10.46 8.21
CA TRP A 258 9.70 10.32 9.62
C TRP A 258 10.48 11.31 10.50
N LEU A 259 11.81 11.39 10.35
CA LEU A 259 12.66 12.30 11.11
C LEU A 259 12.32 13.77 10.84
N LYS A 260 12.04 14.16 9.61
CA LYS A 260 11.54 15.51 9.27
C LYS A 260 10.30 15.87 10.08
N ARG A 261 9.31 14.97 10.18
CA ARG A 261 8.08 15.22 10.97
C ARG A 261 8.33 15.34 12.47
N HIS A 262 9.42 14.79 12.95
CA HIS A 262 9.88 14.94 14.34
C HIS A 262 10.89 16.08 14.51
N SER A 263 10.95 17.02 13.56
CA SER A 263 11.81 18.20 13.60
C SER A 263 13.31 17.89 13.76
N VAL A 264 13.73 16.70 13.32
CA VAL A 264 15.16 16.37 13.24
C VAL A 264 15.75 17.10 12.04
N PRO A 265 16.86 17.84 12.19
CA PRO A 265 17.50 18.56 11.09
C PRO A 265 18.00 17.61 9.98
N GLU A 266 18.00 18.12 8.73
CA GLU A 266 18.54 17.37 7.58
C GLU A 266 19.98 16.86 7.79
N PRO A 267 20.93 17.66 8.37
CA PRO A 267 22.29 17.18 8.64
C PRO A 267 22.34 15.98 9.59
N ASP A 268 21.48 15.95 10.63
CA ASP A 268 21.42 14.84 11.59
C ASP A 268 20.87 13.56 10.92
N THR A 269 19.86 13.72 10.07
CA THR A 269 19.34 12.61 9.24
C THR A 269 20.41 12.06 8.31
N LEU A 270 21.19 12.92 7.66
CA LEU A 270 22.32 12.52 6.83
C LEU A 270 23.38 11.77 7.65
N ALA A 271 23.66 12.20 8.87
CA ALA A 271 24.62 11.54 9.76
C ALA A 271 24.15 10.13 10.14
N VAL A 272 22.86 9.93 10.45
CA VAL A 272 22.29 8.60 10.72
C VAL A 272 22.46 7.67 9.51
N VAL A 273 22.02 8.13 8.33
CA VAL A 273 22.07 7.31 7.12
C VAL A 273 23.50 6.97 6.73
N LYS A 274 24.43 7.91 6.87
CA LYS A 274 25.87 7.66 6.64
C LYS A 274 26.45 6.65 7.63
N ALA A 275 25.97 6.63 8.87
CA ALA A 275 26.41 5.64 9.85
C ALA A 275 25.85 4.24 9.58
N LEU A 276 24.66 4.14 8.93
CA LEU A 276 24.08 2.86 8.48
C LEU A 276 24.86 2.26 7.30
N ASP A 277 25.40 3.08 6.42
CA ASP A 277 26.15 2.67 5.24
C ASP A 277 27.39 3.58 5.04
N PRO A 278 28.47 3.34 5.78
CA PRO A 278 29.71 4.12 5.65
C PRO A 278 30.31 4.04 4.24
N ASP A 279 30.11 2.90 3.56
CA ASP A 279 30.65 2.57 2.24
C ASP A 279 29.62 2.76 1.13
N ASP A 280 28.62 3.65 1.32
CA ASP A 280 27.59 3.92 0.32
C ASP A 280 28.17 4.17 -1.06
N SER A 281 27.91 3.26 -1.99
CA SER A 281 28.36 3.36 -3.38
C SER A 281 27.67 4.50 -4.16
N THR A 282 26.62 5.09 -3.62
CA THR A 282 25.82 6.15 -4.26
C THR A 282 25.48 7.33 -3.32
N PRO A 283 26.48 7.93 -2.63
CA PRO A 283 26.23 8.93 -1.59
C PRO A 283 25.54 10.19 -2.13
N SER A 284 25.73 10.54 -3.39
CA SER A 284 25.04 11.65 -4.04
C SER A 284 23.55 11.39 -4.22
N LYS A 285 23.14 10.17 -4.55
CA LYS A 285 21.71 9.77 -4.67
C LYS A 285 21.04 9.73 -3.30
N THR A 286 21.70 9.17 -2.31
CA THR A 286 21.23 9.14 -0.92
C THR A 286 21.02 10.55 -0.39
N LYS A 287 22.02 11.43 -0.57
CA LYS A 287 21.91 12.85 -0.19
C LYS A 287 20.77 13.56 -0.92
N ALA A 288 20.63 13.36 -2.22
CA ALA A 288 19.55 13.94 -3.03
C ALA A 288 18.16 13.46 -2.55
N THR A 289 18.02 12.18 -2.21
CA THR A 289 16.77 11.63 -1.67
C THR A 289 16.37 12.35 -0.38
N ILE A 290 17.30 12.46 0.58
CA ILE A 290 17.04 13.15 1.86
C ILE A 290 16.71 14.63 1.61
N HIS A 291 17.52 15.32 0.81
CA HIS A 291 17.30 16.72 0.48
C HIS A 291 15.93 16.98 -0.15
N ASN A 292 15.47 16.14 -1.09
CA ASN A 292 14.16 16.25 -1.70
C ASN A 292 13.04 16.08 -0.67
N VAL A 293 13.18 15.15 0.28
CA VAL A 293 12.24 14.97 1.38
C VAL A 293 12.15 16.23 2.24
N TYR A 294 13.29 16.85 2.59
CA TYR A 294 13.31 18.04 3.42
C TYR A 294 12.78 19.30 2.70
N ARG A 295 12.91 19.37 1.37
CA ARG A 295 12.35 20.43 0.55
C ARG A 295 10.87 20.23 0.19
N ALA A 296 10.33 19.04 0.31
CA ALA A 296 8.93 18.77 0.08
C ALA A 296 8.07 19.66 0.97
N ARG A 297 6.95 20.19 0.44
CA ARG A 297 6.00 21.00 1.21
C ARG A 297 5.32 20.13 2.27
N GLU A 298 4.72 20.75 3.29
CA GLU A 298 4.00 20.03 4.34
C GLU A 298 2.84 19.17 3.78
N ASP A 299 2.21 19.63 2.70
CA ASP A 299 1.13 18.94 2.00
C ASP A 299 1.62 17.80 1.09
N ASP A 300 2.92 17.72 0.82
CA ASP A 300 3.48 16.66 -0.01
C ASP A 300 3.50 15.34 0.79
N ARG A 301 3.00 14.28 0.18
CA ARG A 301 2.95 12.95 0.79
C ARG A 301 4.36 12.33 0.83
N VAL A 302 5.11 12.67 1.84
CA VAL A 302 6.42 12.06 2.09
C VAL A 302 6.24 10.79 2.91
N PRO A 303 6.80 9.64 2.49
CA PRO A 303 6.80 8.41 3.28
C PRO A 303 7.32 8.63 4.70
N GLY A 304 6.90 7.83 5.65
CA GLY A 304 7.30 7.93 7.05
C GLY A 304 7.28 6.58 7.75
N LEU A 305 7.13 6.58 9.08
CA LEU A 305 7.19 5.37 9.90
C LEU A 305 6.31 4.21 9.40
N PRO A 306 5.04 4.41 8.97
CA PRO A 306 4.23 3.31 8.45
C PRO A 306 4.85 2.66 7.20
N LYS A 307 5.45 3.45 6.30
CA LYS A 307 6.14 2.91 5.13
C LYS A 307 7.43 2.19 5.52
N LEU A 308 8.17 2.70 6.50
CA LEU A 308 9.37 2.04 7.01
C LEU A 308 9.02 0.64 7.57
N ILE A 309 7.99 0.54 8.41
CA ILE A 309 7.50 -0.74 8.93
C ILE A 309 7.06 -1.68 7.80
N SER A 310 6.38 -1.16 6.79
CA SER A 310 5.99 -1.93 5.59
C SER A 310 7.19 -2.50 4.84
N VAL A 311 8.28 -1.75 4.73
CA VAL A 311 9.54 -2.19 4.09
C VAL A 311 10.17 -3.32 4.90
N LEU A 312 10.26 -3.20 6.23
CA LEU A 312 10.78 -4.25 7.11
C LEU A 312 9.96 -5.55 7.01
N GLY A 313 8.64 -5.42 6.95
CA GLY A 313 7.77 -6.57 6.71
C GLY A 313 8.00 -7.22 5.34
N GLN A 314 8.35 -6.46 4.31
CA GLN A 314 8.71 -7.00 2.99
C GLN A 314 10.05 -7.75 3.05
N GLU A 315 11.07 -7.19 3.71
CA GLU A 315 12.37 -7.85 3.89
C GLU A 315 12.22 -9.22 4.58
N ALA A 316 11.34 -9.29 5.59
CA ALA A 316 11.06 -10.55 6.30
C ALA A 316 10.36 -11.56 5.37
N ARG A 317 9.39 -11.12 4.57
CA ARG A 317 8.70 -11.98 3.59
C ARG A 317 9.66 -12.51 2.52
N ASP A 318 10.57 -11.67 2.06
CA ASP A 318 11.60 -12.05 1.10
C ASP A 318 12.72 -12.87 1.73
N ARG A 319 12.55 -13.28 3.00
CA ARG A 319 13.51 -14.06 3.80
C ARG A 319 14.92 -13.44 3.85
N LYS A 320 14.99 -12.11 3.77
CA LYS A 320 16.25 -11.36 3.90
C LYS A 320 16.62 -11.11 5.36
N ILE A 321 15.59 -11.03 6.22
CA ILE A 321 15.71 -10.93 7.67
C ILE A 321 14.71 -11.90 8.35
N PRO A 322 14.97 -12.35 9.58
CA PRO A 322 14.01 -13.11 10.38
C PRO A 322 12.73 -12.30 10.67
N ALA A 323 11.57 -12.95 10.69
CA ALA A 323 10.29 -12.28 10.92
C ALA A 323 10.21 -11.62 12.32
N ASN A 324 10.72 -12.31 13.36
CA ASN A 324 10.80 -11.77 14.71
C ASN A 324 11.70 -10.54 14.81
N MET A 325 12.77 -10.47 14.01
CA MET A 325 13.63 -9.28 13.93
C MET A 325 12.87 -8.10 13.32
N ALA A 326 12.12 -8.30 12.23
CA ALA A 326 11.31 -7.25 11.61
C ALA A 326 10.24 -6.72 12.59
N GLU A 327 9.60 -7.61 13.34
CA GLU A 327 8.59 -7.26 14.35
C GLU A 327 9.23 -6.48 15.50
N GLY A 328 10.32 -6.98 16.09
CA GLY A 328 11.02 -6.31 17.17
C GLY A 328 11.54 -4.91 16.80
N ILE A 329 12.09 -4.76 15.58
CA ILE A 329 12.53 -3.45 15.08
C ILE A 329 11.34 -2.53 14.86
N SER A 330 10.23 -3.02 14.32
CA SER A 330 9.02 -2.24 14.13
C SER A 330 8.47 -1.71 15.45
N ASP A 331 8.43 -2.54 16.48
CA ASP A 331 8.00 -2.16 17.81
C ASP A 331 8.95 -1.14 18.45
N ALA A 332 10.26 -1.33 18.29
CA ALA A 332 11.26 -0.38 18.76
C ALA A 332 11.12 1.00 18.10
N LEU A 333 10.88 1.05 16.78
CA LEU A 333 10.64 2.30 16.04
C LEU A 333 9.34 2.99 16.48
N VAL A 334 8.28 2.23 16.72
CA VAL A 334 7.01 2.77 17.24
C VAL A 334 7.19 3.32 18.65
N ALA A 335 7.91 2.61 19.53
CA ALA A 335 8.21 3.05 20.87
C ALA A 335 9.04 4.33 20.89
N LEU A 336 10.08 4.41 20.04
CA LEU A 336 10.90 5.61 19.87
C LEU A 336 10.08 6.81 19.40
N GLY A 337 9.18 6.60 18.41
CA GLY A 337 8.27 7.64 17.94
C GLY A 337 7.30 8.14 19.02
N ARG A 338 7.02 7.32 20.04
CA ARG A 338 6.21 7.70 21.22
C ARG A 338 7.01 8.40 22.32
N GLY A 339 8.32 8.53 22.17
CA GLY A 339 9.21 9.15 23.16
C GLY A 339 9.56 8.20 24.33
N THR A 340 9.52 6.91 24.09
CA THR A 340 9.99 5.89 25.05
C THR A 340 11.52 5.96 25.17
N HIS A 341 12.05 5.85 26.39
CA HIS A 341 13.50 5.92 26.63
C HIS A 341 14.23 4.74 25.98
N VAL A 342 15.41 5.04 25.40
CA VAL A 342 16.25 4.07 24.65
C VAL A 342 16.60 2.82 25.44
N SER A 343 16.78 2.93 26.77
CA SER A 343 17.04 1.77 27.64
C SER A 343 15.93 0.71 27.61
N GLN A 344 14.67 1.16 27.50
CA GLN A 344 13.51 0.25 27.40
C GLN A 344 13.39 -0.39 26.02
N ILE A 345 13.92 0.27 24.98
CA ILE A 345 13.93 -0.25 23.60
C ILE A 345 14.98 -1.36 23.44
N THR A 346 16.11 -1.22 24.08
CA THR A 346 17.19 -2.22 24.06
C THR A 346 16.74 -3.55 24.70
N ASP A 347 15.88 -3.48 25.72
CA ASP A 347 15.31 -4.66 26.36
C ASP A 347 14.27 -5.36 25.48
N LEU A 348 13.50 -4.60 24.69
CA LEU A 348 12.57 -5.15 23.66
C LEU A 348 13.29 -5.91 22.54
N LEU A 349 14.48 -5.43 22.14
CA LEU A 349 15.29 -6.07 21.09
C LEU A 349 16.01 -7.34 21.60
N LYS A 350 16.28 -7.45 22.91
CA LYS A 350 16.93 -8.61 23.54
C LYS A 350 15.96 -9.69 23.98
N GLY A 351 14.69 -9.38 24.19
CA GLY A 351 13.66 -10.32 24.65
C GLY A 351 13.11 -11.26 23.57
N GLY A 352 13.69 -11.27 22.37
CA GLY A 352 13.30 -12.12 21.25
C GLY A 352 14.25 -13.30 20.96
N GLU A 353 15.15 -13.65 21.90
CA GLU A 353 15.98 -14.88 21.84
C GLU A 353 15.26 -16.11 22.39
#